data_4eef878f3cb636c309ae7881347216a2
#
_entry.id   4eef878f3cb636c309ae7881347216a2
#
_cell.length_a   1.000
_cell.length_b   1.000
_cell.length_c   1.000
_cell.angle_alpha   90.00
_cell.angle_beta   90.00
_cell.angle_gamma   90.00
#
_symmetry.space_group_name_H-M   'P 1'
#
loop_
_entity.id
_entity.type
_entity.pdbx_description
1 polymer ?
#
loop_
_entity_poly.entity_id
_entity_poly.type
_entity_poly.pdbx_seq_one_letter_code
_entity_poly.pdbx_strand_id
1 'polypeptide(L)'
;VRTIGAQGLFYRVADPTWKNPLDTSFAAAIGGRWNPVGLGALYLNATRSAALANARRAIFARWGRALEDLRPEALPDLQHVDVSAGGVYLDARSPDGIAELGLPATFPIGVPHPPCQALGAAAAAAGLDGVSPLSAVAPTQSELVVFDRSVAQLITRRERVPYPW
;
A
#
# COMPACT_ATOMS: atom_id res chain seq x y z
N VAL A 1 -15.65 6.57 -13.48
CA VAL A 1 -14.86 5.74 -12.56
C VAL A 1 -15.14 6.17 -11.13
N ARG A 2 -15.50 5.22 -10.29
CA ARG A 2 -15.85 5.46 -8.89
C ARG A 2 -14.61 5.87 -8.08
N THR A 3 -14.78 6.89 -7.23
CA THR A 3 -13.74 7.36 -6.32
C THR A 3 -14.21 7.32 -4.88
N ILE A 4 -13.28 7.31 -3.94
CA ILE A 4 -13.54 7.28 -2.51
C ILE A 4 -12.53 8.15 -1.77
N GLY A 5 -12.94 8.75 -0.66
CA GLY A 5 -12.04 9.39 0.30
C GLY A 5 -11.43 8.38 1.26
N ALA A 6 -10.28 8.73 1.81
CA ALA A 6 -9.65 8.03 2.93
C ALA A 6 -9.07 9.03 3.91
N GLN A 7 -9.17 8.74 5.22
CA GLN A 7 -8.58 9.54 6.28
C GLN A 7 -8.37 8.70 7.54
N GLY A 8 -7.54 9.17 8.44
CA GLY A 8 -7.30 8.55 9.75
C GLY A 8 -5.97 7.78 9.81
N LEU A 9 -5.89 6.86 10.77
CA LEU A 9 -4.66 6.12 11.05
C LEU A 9 -4.50 4.92 10.12
N PHE A 10 -3.35 4.85 9.48
CA PHE A 10 -2.87 3.74 8.67
C PHE A 10 -1.51 3.25 9.14
N TYR A 11 -1.04 2.15 8.58
CA TYR A 11 0.17 1.47 9.00
C TYR A 11 1.08 1.16 7.80
N ARG A 12 2.37 1.44 7.95
CA ARG A 12 3.39 1.07 6.97
C ARG A 12 4.49 0.26 7.64
N VAL A 13 4.83 -0.87 7.05
CA VAL A 13 6.02 -1.62 7.43
C VAL A 13 7.23 -1.03 6.72
N ALA A 14 8.30 -0.78 7.45
CA ALA A 14 9.51 -0.19 6.93
C ALA A 14 10.75 -0.91 7.48
N ASP A 15 11.80 -0.98 6.67
CA ASP A 15 13.12 -1.43 7.13
C ASP A 15 13.62 -0.45 8.21
N PRO A 16 14.15 -0.94 9.33
CA PRO A 16 14.59 -0.09 10.43
C PRO A 16 15.75 0.84 10.06
N THR A 17 16.46 0.55 8.99
CA THR A 17 17.59 1.36 8.50
C THR A 17 17.17 2.50 7.56
N TRP A 18 15.92 2.54 7.11
CA TRP A 18 15.46 3.59 6.22
C TRP A 18 15.41 4.95 6.91
N LYS A 19 16.11 5.94 6.34
CA LYS A 19 16.10 7.32 6.83
C LYS A 19 14.72 7.96 6.67
N ASN A 20 14.06 7.69 5.55
CA ASN A 20 12.71 8.16 5.27
C ASN A 20 11.77 6.96 5.00
N PRO A 21 10.99 6.50 5.98
CA PRO A 21 10.07 5.39 5.78
C PRO A 21 8.87 5.73 4.87
N LEU A 22 8.68 7.00 4.50
CA LEU A 22 7.65 7.44 3.56
C LEU A 22 8.21 7.65 2.13
N ASP A 23 9.44 7.25 1.87
CA ASP A 23 10.06 7.35 0.56
C ASP A 23 9.35 6.42 -0.45
N THR A 24 9.08 6.96 -1.64
CA THR A 24 8.42 6.30 -2.75
C THR A 24 9.37 5.87 -3.87
N SER A 25 10.66 6.26 -3.77
CA SER A 25 11.66 6.03 -4.83
C SER A 25 11.87 4.56 -5.15
N PHE A 26 11.84 3.69 -4.14
CA PHE A 26 11.96 2.24 -4.35
C PHE A 26 10.76 1.70 -5.16
N ALA A 27 9.53 2.12 -4.80
CA ALA A 27 8.34 1.73 -5.55
C ALA A 27 8.36 2.29 -6.98
N ALA A 28 8.87 3.49 -7.19
CA ALA A 28 9.06 4.05 -8.52
C ALA A 28 10.08 3.25 -9.36
N ALA A 29 11.16 2.77 -8.73
CA ALA A 29 12.22 2.05 -9.43
C ALA A 29 11.80 0.65 -9.90
N ILE A 30 11.02 -0.09 -9.08
CA ILE A 30 10.70 -1.50 -9.37
C ILE A 30 9.24 -1.73 -9.78
N GLY A 31 8.37 -0.74 -9.55
CA GLY A 31 6.92 -0.90 -9.65
C GLY A 31 6.33 -1.70 -8.49
N GLY A 32 5.03 -1.62 -8.35
CA GLY A 32 4.23 -2.40 -7.39
C GLY A 32 2.94 -2.86 -8.03
N ARG A 33 2.00 -3.37 -7.24
CA ARG A 33 0.71 -3.82 -7.79
C ARG A 33 -0.05 -2.69 -8.49
N TRP A 34 -0.04 -1.48 -7.93
CA TRP A 34 -0.83 -0.35 -8.40
C TRP A 34 -0.02 0.77 -9.05
N ASN A 35 1.29 0.60 -9.15
CA ASN A 35 2.15 1.57 -9.82
C ASN A 35 3.10 0.86 -10.79
N PRO A 36 3.12 1.22 -12.07
CA PRO A 36 4.18 0.79 -12.97
C PRO A 36 5.52 1.42 -12.57
N VAL A 37 6.61 0.92 -13.16
CA VAL A 37 7.92 1.55 -13.07
C VAL A 37 7.82 3.01 -13.53
N GLY A 38 8.45 3.93 -12.78
CA GLY A 38 8.42 5.37 -13.03
C GLY A 38 7.33 6.13 -12.24
N LEU A 39 6.31 5.45 -11.72
CA LEU A 39 5.30 6.06 -10.86
C LEU A 39 5.60 5.76 -9.38
N GLY A 40 5.97 6.78 -8.61
CA GLY A 40 6.18 6.65 -7.16
C GLY A 40 4.87 6.42 -6.41
N ALA A 41 4.89 5.50 -5.45
CA ALA A 41 3.71 5.18 -4.63
C ALA A 41 4.09 4.74 -3.22
N LEU A 42 3.31 5.18 -2.25
CA LEU A 42 3.38 4.79 -0.85
C LEU A 42 2.25 3.81 -0.54
N TYR A 43 2.59 2.61 -0.07
CA TYR A 43 1.62 1.58 0.30
C TYR A 43 1.38 1.59 1.80
N LEU A 44 0.14 1.74 2.21
CA LEU A 44 -0.33 1.78 3.58
C LEU A 44 -1.37 0.69 3.82
N ASN A 45 -1.39 0.15 5.03
CA ASN A 45 -2.36 -0.86 5.46
C ASN A 45 -3.38 -0.23 6.40
N ALA A 46 -4.65 -0.60 6.26
CA ALA A 46 -5.71 -0.08 7.13
C ALA A 46 -5.64 -0.64 8.56
N THR A 47 -4.99 -1.78 8.76
CA THR A 47 -4.86 -2.42 10.07
C THR A 47 -3.45 -2.95 10.33
N ARG A 48 -3.09 -3.14 11.60
CA ARG A 48 -1.84 -3.79 12.00
C ARG A 48 -1.75 -5.24 11.50
N SER A 49 -2.87 -5.97 11.53
CA SER A 49 -2.89 -7.35 11.06
C SER A 49 -2.61 -7.47 9.56
N ALA A 50 -3.12 -6.55 8.73
CA ALA A 50 -2.78 -6.48 7.32
C ALA A 50 -1.29 -6.11 7.11
N ALA A 51 -0.79 -5.16 7.90
CA ALA A 51 0.63 -4.80 7.88
C ALA A 51 1.53 -5.99 8.22
N LEU A 52 1.18 -6.77 9.25
CA LEU A 52 1.91 -7.98 9.63
C LEU A 52 1.87 -9.05 8.53
N ALA A 53 0.71 -9.29 7.92
CA ALA A 53 0.57 -10.24 6.83
C ALA A 53 1.43 -9.83 5.62
N ASN A 54 1.45 -8.54 5.28
CA ASN A 54 2.30 -8.00 4.21
C ASN A 54 3.79 -8.14 4.54
N ALA A 55 4.20 -7.85 5.79
CA ALA A 55 5.58 -8.02 6.24
C ALA A 55 6.05 -9.48 6.12
N ARG A 56 5.26 -10.43 6.63
CA ARG A 56 5.55 -11.87 6.54
C ARG A 56 5.70 -12.34 5.10
N ARG A 57 4.78 -11.93 4.23
CA ARG A 57 4.84 -12.27 2.81
C ARG A 57 6.08 -11.69 2.14
N ALA A 58 6.39 -10.43 2.37
CA ALA A 58 7.54 -9.75 1.77
C ALA A 58 8.87 -10.38 2.21
N ILE A 59 9.02 -10.69 3.49
CA ILE A 59 10.19 -11.35 4.06
C ILE A 59 10.35 -12.75 3.48
N PHE A 60 9.28 -13.53 3.45
CA PHE A 60 9.31 -14.87 2.88
C PHE A 60 9.66 -14.85 1.38
N ALA A 61 9.06 -13.95 0.61
CA ALA A 61 9.35 -13.81 -0.82
C ALA A 61 10.80 -13.40 -1.10
N ARG A 62 11.39 -12.56 -0.23
CA ARG A 62 12.75 -12.06 -0.41
C ARG A 62 13.83 -13.04 0.06
N TRP A 63 13.60 -13.73 1.19
CA TRP A 63 14.64 -14.53 1.85
C TRP A 63 14.26 -15.99 2.12
N GLY A 64 13.02 -16.41 1.82
CA GLY A 64 12.53 -17.75 2.09
C GLY A 64 12.47 -18.10 3.59
N ARG A 65 12.38 -17.07 4.46
CA ARG A 65 12.37 -17.21 5.93
C ARG A 65 11.10 -16.63 6.52
N ALA A 66 10.71 -17.12 7.68
CA ALA A 66 9.67 -16.48 8.47
C ALA A 66 10.18 -15.14 9.04
N LEU A 67 9.27 -14.18 9.24
CA LEU A 67 9.60 -12.89 9.86
C LEU A 67 10.23 -13.07 11.24
N GLU A 68 9.71 -14.03 12.01
CA GLU A 68 10.10 -14.34 13.36
C GLU A 68 11.50 -14.99 13.48
N ASP A 69 12.05 -15.48 12.37
CA ASP A 69 13.39 -16.09 12.27
C ASP A 69 14.48 -15.05 11.96
N LEU A 70 14.11 -13.79 11.78
CA LEU A 70 15.08 -12.74 11.53
C LEU A 70 15.81 -12.33 12.81
N ARG A 71 17.04 -11.84 12.64
CA ARG A 71 17.76 -11.21 13.74
C ARG A 71 17.05 -9.95 14.21
N PRO A 72 17.10 -9.58 15.50
CA PRO A 72 16.40 -8.42 16.03
C PRO A 72 16.65 -7.12 15.25
N GLU A 73 17.89 -6.89 14.80
CA GLU A 73 18.27 -5.71 14.03
C GLU A 73 17.73 -5.67 12.59
N ALA A 74 17.25 -6.80 12.09
CA ALA A 74 16.65 -6.92 10.75
C ALA A 74 15.11 -6.96 10.78
N LEU A 75 14.52 -6.98 11.98
CA LEU A 75 13.07 -6.97 12.13
C LEU A 75 12.53 -5.60 11.71
N PRO A 76 11.43 -5.55 10.92
CA PRO A 76 10.89 -4.30 10.44
C PRO A 76 10.20 -3.50 11.54
N ASP A 77 10.16 -2.19 11.36
CA ASP A 77 9.36 -1.29 12.16
C ASP A 77 7.96 -1.11 11.58
N LEU A 78 7.00 -0.85 12.44
CA LEU A 78 5.70 -0.36 12.06
C LEU A 78 5.68 1.18 12.19
N GLN A 79 5.35 1.86 11.11
CA GLN A 79 5.10 3.29 11.11
C GLN A 79 3.60 3.52 11.26
N HIS A 80 3.19 4.27 12.26
CA HIS A 80 1.86 4.87 12.33
C HIS A 80 1.83 6.12 11.46
N VAL A 81 0.86 6.20 10.59
CA VAL A 81 0.77 7.23 9.56
C VAL A 81 -0.64 7.81 9.54
N ASP A 82 -0.76 9.11 9.75
CA ASP A 82 -2.03 9.80 9.60
C ASP A 82 -2.24 10.19 8.13
N VAL A 83 -3.40 9.84 7.60
CA VAL A 83 -3.88 10.26 6.28
C VAL A 83 -4.88 11.39 6.49
N SER A 84 -4.60 12.55 5.91
CA SER A 84 -5.45 13.73 5.99
C SER A 84 -6.70 13.57 5.11
N ALA A 85 -7.79 14.21 5.51
CA ALA A 85 -9.00 14.30 4.69
C ALA A 85 -8.74 15.09 3.40
N GLY A 86 -9.58 14.84 2.38
CA GLY A 86 -9.55 15.58 1.11
C GLY A 86 -8.85 14.85 -0.03
N GLY A 87 -8.12 13.77 0.24
CA GLY A 87 -7.57 12.92 -0.82
C GLY A 87 -8.67 12.17 -1.58
N VAL A 88 -8.49 12.03 -2.90
CA VAL A 88 -9.45 11.37 -3.81
C VAL A 88 -8.77 10.15 -4.43
N TYR A 89 -9.27 8.97 -4.13
CA TYR A 89 -8.67 7.70 -4.51
C TYR A 89 -9.57 6.89 -5.44
N LEU A 90 -8.98 6.17 -6.38
CA LEU A 90 -9.69 5.18 -7.18
C LEU A 90 -10.28 4.10 -6.25
N ASP A 91 -11.58 3.83 -6.35
CA ASP A 91 -12.24 2.79 -5.54
C ASP A 91 -12.02 1.40 -6.16
N ALA A 92 -11.09 0.65 -5.60
CA ALA A 92 -10.81 -0.75 -5.95
C ALA A 92 -11.09 -1.69 -4.74
N ARG A 93 -11.98 -1.28 -3.83
CA ARG A 93 -12.37 -2.07 -2.65
C ARG A 93 -13.86 -2.37 -2.53
N SER A 94 -14.72 -1.46 -2.99
CA SER A 94 -16.16 -1.75 -3.00
C SER A 94 -16.53 -2.70 -4.14
N PRO A 95 -17.57 -3.53 -3.98
CA PRO A 95 -18.02 -4.42 -5.06
C PRO A 95 -18.31 -3.67 -6.36
N ASP A 96 -18.94 -2.51 -6.25
CA ASP A 96 -19.26 -1.67 -7.41
C ASP A 96 -18.01 -1.09 -8.07
N GLY A 97 -17.05 -0.59 -7.26
CA GLY A 97 -15.78 -0.08 -7.78
C GLY A 97 -14.98 -1.16 -8.50
N ILE A 98 -14.89 -2.36 -7.92
CA ILE A 98 -14.24 -3.53 -8.51
C ILE A 98 -14.90 -3.88 -9.87
N ALA A 99 -16.23 -3.90 -9.92
CA ALA A 99 -16.97 -4.19 -11.14
C ALA A 99 -16.78 -3.11 -12.22
N GLU A 100 -16.83 -1.83 -11.86
CA GLU A 100 -16.59 -0.71 -12.80
C GLU A 100 -15.18 -0.73 -13.39
N LEU A 101 -14.20 -1.23 -12.64
CA LEU A 101 -12.82 -1.38 -13.09
C LEU A 101 -12.58 -2.61 -13.96
N GLY A 102 -13.60 -3.45 -14.18
CA GLY A 102 -13.48 -4.69 -14.93
C GLY A 102 -12.61 -5.75 -14.23
N LEU A 103 -12.41 -5.60 -12.92
CA LEU A 103 -11.71 -6.60 -12.12
C LEU A 103 -12.64 -7.76 -11.78
N PRO A 104 -12.13 -8.99 -11.65
CA PRO A 104 -12.97 -10.15 -11.33
C PRO A 104 -13.55 -10.02 -9.92
N ALA A 105 -14.72 -10.63 -9.70
CA ALA A 105 -15.36 -10.65 -8.38
C ALA A 105 -14.50 -11.33 -7.28
N THR A 106 -13.53 -12.15 -7.68
CA THR A 106 -12.55 -12.77 -6.77
C THR A 106 -11.39 -11.83 -6.39
N PHE A 107 -11.36 -10.61 -6.97
CA PHE A 107 -10.30 -9.64 -6.63
C PHE A 107 -10.20 -9.48 -5.10
N PRO A 108 -8.98 -9.44 -4.55
CA PRO A 108 -7.66 -9.34 -5.19
C PRO A 108 -6.99 -10.69 -5.50
N ILE A 109 -7.67 -11.82 -5.24
CA ILE A 109 -7.10 -13.17 -5.36
C ILE A 109 -6.92 -13.53 -6.84
N GLY A 110 -5.71 -14.02 -7.19
CA GLY A 110 -5.39 -14.48 -8.54
C GLY A 110 -5.23 -13.38 -9.60
N VAL A 111 -5.36 -12.12 -9.23
CA VAL A 111 -5.19 -11.01 -10.18
C VAL A 111 -3.71 -10.62 -10.27
N PRO A 112 -3.09 -10.68 -11.46
CA PRO A 112 -1.69 -10.29 -11.65
C PRO A 112 -1.51 -8.76 -11.56
N HIS A 113 -0.25 -8.30 -11.49
CA HIS A 113 0.05 -6.87 -11.36
C HIS A 113 -0.30 -6.03 -12.61
N PRO A 114 -0.08 -6.47 -13.86
CA PRO A 114 -0.22 -5.59 -15.02
C PRO A 114 -1.58 -4.90 -15.17
N PRO A 115 -2.74 -5.57 -15.00
CA PRO A 115 -4.04 -4.89 -15.02
C PRO A 115 -4.17 -3.82 -13.94
N CYS A 116 -3.72 -4.11 -12.72
CA CYS A 116 -3.75 -3.15 -11.61
C CYS A 116 -2.81 -1.96 -11.87
N GLN A 117 -1.64 -2.20 -12.45
CA GLN A 117 -0.69 -1.14 -12.83
C GLN A 117 -1.28 -0.20 -13.89
N ALA A 118 -1.98 -0.76 -14.88
CA ALA A 118 -2.66 0.05 -15.90
C ALA A 118 -3.74 0.95 -15.28
N LEU A 119 -4.53 0.41 -14.36
CA LEU A 119 -5.55 1.18 -13.62
C LEU A 119 -4.91 2.26 -12.74
N GLY A 120 -3.83 1.95 -12.05
CA GLY A 120 -3.10 2.92 -11.23
C GLY A 120 -2.48 4.04 -12.06
N ALA A 121 -1.89 3.72 -13.21
CA ALA A 121 -1.37 4.72 -14.15
C ALA A 121 -2.49 5.64 -14.68
N ALA A 122 -3.65 5.07 -15.06
CA ALA A 122 -4.81 5.83 -15.50
C ALA A 122 -5.36 6.75 -14.38
N ALA A 123 -5.42 6.26 -13.14
CA ALA A 123 -5.81 7.05 -11.97
C ALA A 123 -4.85 8.24 -11.74
N ALA A 124 -3.54 7.99 -11.81
CA ALA A 124 -2.53 9.05 -11.70
C ALA A 124 -2.65 10.08 -12.83
N ALA A 125 -2.85 9.65 -14.08
CA ALA A 125 -3.06 10.53 -15.21
C ALA A 125 -4.35 11.36 -15.10
N ALA A 126 -5.41 10.80 -14.50
CA ALA A 126 -6.67 11.50 -14.20
C ALA A 126 -6.59 12.47 -13.03
N GLY A 127 -5.44 12.61 -12.37
CA GLY A 127 -5.27 13.54 -11.26
C GLY A 127 -5.68 13.00 -9.89
N LEU A 128 -5.99 11.71 -9.75
CA LEU A 128 -6.32 11.11 -8.45
C LEU A 128 -5.08 10.99 -7.56
N ASP A 129 -5.27 11.04 -6.25
CA ASP A 129 -4.19 10.98 -5.28
C ASP A 129 -3.65 9.57 -5.06
N GLY A 130 -4.37 8.56 -5.52
CA GLY A 130 -3.97 7.17 -5.37
C GLY A 130 -5.09 6.17 -5.64
N VAL A 131 -4.96 4.99 -5.04
CA VAL A 131 -5.92 3.88 -5.13
C VAL A 131 -6.24 3.37 -3.73
N SER A 132 -7.51 3.03 -3.48
CA SER A 132 -7.95 2.36 -2.24
C SER A 132 -8.41 0.93 -2.58
N PRO A 133 -7.49 -0.07 -2.58
CA PRO A 133 -7.82 -1.44 -2.93
C PRO A 133 -8.08 -2.33 -1.72
N LEU A 134 -8.58 -3.54 -1.98
CA LEU A 134 -8.48 -4.66 -1.05
C LEU A 134 -7.03 -5.17 -0.97
N SER A 135 -6.62 -5.63 0.20
CA SER A 135 -5.31 -6.22 0.41
C SER A 135 -5.18 -7.60 -0.23
N ALA A 136 -4.13 -7.83 -1.00
CA ALA A 136 -3.88 -9.14 -1.62
C ALA A 136 -3.50 -10.25 -0.62
N VAL A 137 -3.06 -9.89 0.58
CA VAL A 137 -2.65 -10.83 1.64
C VAL A 137 -3.70 -10.95 2.74
N ALA A 138 -4.61 -10.00 2.85
CA ALA A 138 -5.73 -9.96 3.78
C ALA A 138 -6.99 -9.47 3.05
N PRO A 139 -7.63 -10.30 2.20
CA PRO A 139 -8.66 -9.87 1.23
C PRO A 139 -9.92 -9.23 1.84
N THR A 140 -10.14 -9.38 3.14
CA THR A 140 -11.22 -8.74 3.89
C THR A 140 -10.85 -7.34 4.40
N GLN A 141 -9.61 -6.91 4.18
CA GLN A 141 -9.08 -5.64 4.65
C GLN A 141 -8.64 -4.77 3.48
N SER A 142 -8.62 -3.46 3.68
CA SER A 142 -8.19 -2.51 2.67
C SER A 142 -6.75 -2.05 2.86
N GLU A 143 -6.17 -1.64 1.76
CA GLU A 143 -4.93 -0.86 1.68
C GLU A 143 -5.25 0.54 1.17
N LEU A 144 -4.27 1.43 1.29
CA LEU A 144 -4.26 2.72 0.64
C LEU A 144 -2.93 2.87 -0.10
N VAL A 145 -2.99 3.16 -1.37
CA VAL A 145 -1.83 3.49 -2.19
C VAL A 145 -1.89 4.97 -2.50
N VAL A 146 -0.91 5.73 -2.05
CA VAL A 146 -0.83 7.18 -2.26
C VAL A 146 0.27 7.47 -3.25
N PHE A 147 -0.06 8.16 -4.35
CA PHE A 147 0.94 8.52 -5.36
C PHE A 147 1.88 9.61 -4.84
N ASP A 148 3.13 9.54 -5.28
CA ASP A 148 4.24 10.37 -4.80
C ASP A 148 3.89 11.86 -4.65
N ARG A 149 3.26 12.44 -5.67
CA ARG A 149 2.87 13.87 -5.70
C ARG A 149 1.97 14.29 -4.54
N SER A 150 1.20 13.37 -3.97
CA SER A 150 0.21 13.63 -2.92
C SER A 150 0.73 13.28 -1.52
N VAL A 151 1.87 12.58 -1.41
CA VAL A 151 2.41 12.11 -0.12
C VAL A 151 2.69 13.28 0.82
N ALA A 152 3.41 14.30 0.35
CA ALA A 152 3.78 15.44 1.20
C ALA A 152 2.57 16.23 1.74
N GLN A 153 1.46 16.25 0.99
CA GLN A 153 0.25 16.99 1.35
C GLN A 153 -0.68 16.17 2.25
N LEU A 154 -0.80 14.86 2.01
CA LEU A 154 -1.83 14.02 2.62
C LEU A 154 -1.31 13.15 3.76
N ILE A 155 0.01 12.93 3.85
CA ILE A 155 0.59 11.92 4.73
C ILE A 155 1.48 12.56 5.78
N THR A 156 1.20 12.24 7.05
CA THR A 156 2.04 12.63 8.18
C THR A 156 2.43 11.39 8.99
N ARG A 157 3.74 11.19 9.16
CA ARG A 157 4.23 10.13 10.06
C ARG A 157 3.97 10.54 11.50
N ARG A 158 3.34 9.66 12.26
CA ARG A 158 2.99 9.89 13.67
C ARG A 158 4.05 9.34 14.61
N GLU A 159 4.28 8.04 14.52
CA GLU A 159 5.25 7.36 15.37
C GLU A 159 5.83 6.12 14.70
N ARG A 160 6.92 5.64 15.26
CA ARG A 160 7.59 4.39 14.90
C ARG A 160 7.45 3.39 16.05
N VAL A 161 7.00 2.19 15.74
CA VAL A 161 6.88 1.10 16.71
C VAL A 161 7.83 -0.02 16.29
N PRO A 162 8.90 -0.31 17.06
CA PRO A 162 9.77 -1.44 16.80
C PRO A 162 9.02 -2.78 16.94
N TYR A 163 9.47 -3.81 16.21
CA TYR A 163 8.93 -5.15 16.37
C TYR A 163 9.24 -5.69 17.79
N PRO A 164 8.34 -6.49 18.40
CA PRO A 164 7.02 -6.93 17.93
C PRO A 164 5.92 -5.86 18.11
N TRP A 165 5.03 -5.80 17.12
CA TRP A 165 3.90 -4.87 17.08
C TRP A 165 2.59 -5.52 16.62
#